data_39e2343fa48ae20f0f2c0d3891bf26a2
#
_entry.id   39e2343fa48ae20f0f2c0d3891bf26a2
#
_cell.length_a   1.000
_cell.length_b   1.000
_cell.length_c   1.000
_cell.angle_alpha   90.00
_cell.angle_beta   90.00
_cell.angle_gamma   90.00
#
_symmetry.space_group_name_H-M   'P 1'
#
loop_
_entity.id
_entity.type
_entity.pdbx_description
1 polymer ?
#
loop_
_entity_poly.entity_id
_entity_poly.type
_entity_poly.pdbx_seq_one_letter_code
_entity_poly.pdbx_strand_id
1 'polypeptide(L)'
;MLILHTSDWHLGRTLHGASLGDSADAFIEWLVALVRERGVDAVLISGDVFDRAVPPVDALARMRRALRELTEITTVILTSGNHDGAARLGLFADMLTPSLHVLTDPEAIGTPVEAGGALVYPMPYLEPDLVRQSLSDLDPSGEADLPAPLPRSHQAVLAAALRRVRADLADRRSAGDERPAIAMPHAFVTGAQASDSERDIQVGGVPSVSADLFDTLGGEEPLAHGLDYVAAGHLHRPQDISGASVPIRYAGSPIAYSFSEAGATKSITLVTTDATSVTDIEVVPIPTLRGIAVLEGTMDELLSDPDEATTASYVSITVTDDARPERMVPRIREVYPHALVVVHRPSQAPSLAPAMAVRASRDPREVTEEFYEAVGGRALSAQERELALDVWAQLRGKDMQ
;
A
#
# COMPACT_ATOMS: atom_id res chain seq x y z
N MET A 1 20.14 19.36 -8.63
CA MET A 1 18.78 19.27 -9.15
C MET A 1 17.88 18.66 -8.09
N LEU A 2 16.58 18.87 -8.17
CA LEU A 2 15.65 18.45 -7.11
C LEU A 2 14.58 17.53 -7.68
N ILE A 3 14.51 16.30 -7.17
CA ILE A 3 13.54 15.27 -7.58
C ILE A 3 12.58 14.99 -6.41
N LEU A 4 11.28 14.97 -6.67
CA LEU A 4 10.27 14.65 -5.69
C LEU A 4 9.80 13.20 -5.88
N HIS A 5 9.82 12.40 -4.82
CA HIS A 5 9.31 11.03 -4.80
C HIS A 5 8.05 10.94 -3.93
N THR A 6 7.00 10.39 -4.52
CA THR A 6 5.70 10.06 -3.90
C THR A 6 5.19 8.73 -4.47
N SER A 7 4.24 8.07 -3.80
CA SER A 7 3.64 6.81 -4.24
C SER A 7 2.26 6.60 -3.63
N ASP A 8 1.57 5.56 -4.06
CA ASP A 8 0.39 4.99 -3.38
C ASP A 8 -0.73 6.03 -3.14
N TRP A 9 -1.08 6.78 -4.19
CA TRP A 9 -2.13 7.81 -4.12
C TRP A 9 -3.52 7.24 -3.94
N HIS A 10 -3.78 6.04 -4.42
CA HIS A 10 -5.05 5.32 -4.33
C HIS A 10 -6.28 6.19 -4.55
N LEU A 11 -6.25 7.00 -5.60
CA LEU A 11 -7.37 7.87 -5.95
C LEU A 11 -8.67 7.07 -6.11
N GLY A 12 -9.70 7.48 -5.38
CA GLY A 12 -10.99 6.79 -5.32
C GLY A 12 -11.16 5.84 -4.13
N ARG A 13 -10.14 5.73 -3.25
CA ARG A 13 -10.21 4.93 -2.02
C ARG A 13 -11.16 5.55 -0.99
N THR A 14 -11.74 4.69 -0.17
CA THR A 14 -12.59 5.08 0.97
C THR A 14 -12.02 4.50 2.27
N LEU A 15 -12.28 5.17 3.38
CA LEU A 15 -11.96 4.67 4.73
C LEU A 15 -13.27 4.29 5.43
N HIS A 16 -13.53 2.99 5.63
CA HIS A 16 -14.78 2.47 6.20
C HIS A 16 -16.04 3.09 5.58
N GLY A 17 -16.03 3.29 4.25
CA GLY A 17 -17.15 3.87 3.49
C GLY A 17 -17.17 5.41 3.42
N ALA A 18 -16.33 6.11 4.18
CA ALA A 18 -16.16 7.56 4.04
C ALA A 18 -15.28 7.87 2.83
N SER A 19 -15.70 8.84 2.00
CA SER A 19 -14.90 9.30 0.87
C SER A 19 -13.65 10.04 1.36
N LEU A 20 -12.50 9.74 0.76
CA LEU A 20 -11.25 10.47 0.97
C LEU A 20 -10.96 11.49 -0.15
N GLY A 21 -11.98 11.80 -0.96
CA GLY A 21 -11.85 12.70 -2.10
C GLY A 21 -11.33 14.08 -1.74
N ASP A 22 -11.85 14.70 -0.68
CA ASP A 22 -11.41 16.04 -0.23
C ASP A 22 -9.97 16.01 0.27
N SER A 23 -9.55 14.94 0.95
CA SER A 23 -8.15 14.77 1.37
C SER A 23 -7.21 14.59 0.17
N ALA A 24 -7.66 13.87 -0.87
CA ALA A 24 -6.89 13.73 -2.10
C ALA A 24 -6.80 15.08 -2.87
N ASP A 25 -7.86 15.86 -2.90
CA ASP A 25 -7.86 17.19 -3.51
C ASP A 25 -6.89 18.13 -2.77
N ALA A 26 -6.94 18.17 -1.42
CA ALA A 26 -6.04 18.98 -0.62
C ALA A 26 -4.56 18.55 -0.79
N PHE A 27 -4.28 17.25 -0.85
CA PHE A 27 -2.94 16.75 -1.13
C PHE A 27 -2.43 17.20 -2.51
N ILE A 28 -3.23 17.07 -3.56
CA ILE A 28 -2.85 17.47 -4.93
C ILE A 28 -2.55 18.96 -4.99
N GLU A 29 -3.41 19.80 -4.40
CA GLU A 29 -3.22 21.25 -4.35
C GLU A 29 -1.92 21.62 -3.63
N TRP A 30 -1.67 21.02 -2.47
CA TRP A 30 -0.43 21.22 -1.73
C TRP A 30 0.80 20.74 -2.51
N LEU A 31 0.73 19.55 -3.14
CA LEU A 31 1.84 18.99 -3.93
C LEU A 31 2.24 19.92 -5.09
N VAL A 32 1.25 20.39 -5.85
CA VAL A 32 1.48 21.33 -6.98
C VAL A 32 2.11 22.64 -6.49
N ALA A 33 1.63 23.17 -5.37
CA ALA A 33 2.20 24.37 -4.76
C ALA A 33 3.65 24.15 -4.33
N LEU A 34 3.95 23.03 -3.66
CA LEU A 34 5.30 22.66 -3.23
C LEU A 34 6.25 22.50 -4.41
N VAL A 35 5.83 21.78 -5.47
CA VAL A 35 6.63 21.57 -6.69
C VAL A 35 7.03 22.92 -7.31
N ARG A 36 6.09 23.86 -7.36
CA ARG A 36 6.35 25.20 -7.88
C ARG A 36 7.26 26.02 -6.98
N GLU A 37 7.00 26.01 -5.67
CA GLU A 37 7.77 26.78 -4.68
C GLU A 37 9.21 26.30 -4.57
N ARG A 38 9.42 24.98 -4.54
CA ARG A 38 10.75 24.38 -4.39
C ARG A 38 11.53 24.29 -5.71
N GLY A 39 10.90 24.53 -6.87
CA GLY A 39 11.52 24.40 -8.18
C GLY A 39 11.93 22.97 -8.48
N VAL A 40 11.02 22.01 -8.29
CA VAL A 40 11.26 20.59 -8.51
C VAL A 40 11.44 20.29 -10.00
N ASP A 41 12.53 19.62 -10.37
CA ASP A 41 12.90 19.29 -11.75
C ASP A 41 12.18 18.02 -12.28
N ALA A 42 11.83 17.09 -11.39
CA ALA A 42 11.07 15.89 -11.73
C ALA A 42 10.22 15.38 -10.55
N VAL A 43 9.04 14.83 -10.85
CA VAL A 43 8.16 14.15 -9.88
C VAL A 43 8.06 12.67 -10.25
N LEU A 44 8.42 11.80 -9.30
CA LEU A 44 8.31 10.35 -9.39
C LEU A 44 7.07 9.87 -8.63
N ILE A 45 6.17 9.15 -9.31
CA ILE A 45 4.98 8.53 -8.71
C ILE A 45 5.13 7.01 -8.82
N SER A 46 5.57 6.35 -7.75
CA SER A 46 5.99 4.95 -7.74
C SER A 46 4.81 3.98 -7.55
N GLY A 47 3.85 3.99 -8.48
CA GLY A 47 2.73 3.05 -8.55
C GLY A 47 1.56 3.36 -7.63
N ASP A 48 0.53 2.52 -7.73
CA ASP A 48 -0.75 2.59 -7.02
C ASP A 48 -1.41 3.98 -7.07
N VAL A 49 -1.53 4.47 -8.32
CA VAL A 49 -2.17 5.75 -8.62
C VAL A 49 -3.67 5.71 -8.29
N PHE A 50 -4.33 4.60 -8.61
CA PHE A 50 -5.74 4.36 -8.35
C PHE A 50 -5.95 3.22 -7.34
N ASP A 51 -7.03 3.29 -6.57
CA ASP A 51 -7.40 2.23 -5.61
C ASP A 51 -7.80 0.91 -6.28
N ARG A 52 -8.17 0.93 -7.54
CA ARG A 52 -8.60 -0.25 -8.30
C ARG A 52 -8.39 -0.10 -9.80
N ALA A 53 -8.22 -1.23 -10.48
CA ALA A 53 -7.98 -1.30 -11.92
C ALA A 53 -9.07 -0.61 -12.78
N VAL A 54 -10.28 -0.45 -12.26
CA VAL A 54 -11.37 0.36 -12.86
C VAL A 54 -11.71 1.49 -11.90
N PRO A 55 -11.02 2.64 -11.99
CA PRO A 55 -11.23 3.75 -11.08
C PRO A 55 -12.59 4.44 -11.34
N PRO A 56 -13.19 5.06 -10.31
CA PRO A 56 -14.37 5.87 -10.47
C PRO A 56 -14.04 7.16 -11.24
N VAL A 57 -15.08 7.75 -11.86
CA VAL A 57 -14.91 8.91 -12.75
C VAL A 57 -14.29 10.12 -12.05
N ASP A 58 -14.63 10.35 -10.80
CA ASP A 58 -14.05 11.44 -10.00
C ASP A 58 -12.55 11.25 -9.71
N ALA A 59 -12.10 10.01 -9.50
CA ALA A 59 -10.68 9.69 -9.37
C ALA A 59 -9.91 9.97 -10.68
N LEU A 60 -10.49 9.62 -11.83
CA LEU A 60 -9.93 9.96 -13.15
C LEU A 60 -9.83 11.47 -13.34
N ALA A 61 -10.86 12.23 -12.91
CA ALA A 61 -10.86 13.67 -13.01
C ALA A 61 -9.77 14.33 -12.13
N ARG A 62 -9.57 13.82 -10.89
CA ARG A 62 -8.49 14.25 -9.99
C ARG A 62 -7.12 14.00 -10.60
N MET A 63 -6.88 12.77 -11.07
CA MET A 63 -5.60 12.42 -11.70
C MET A 63 -5.30 13.30 -12.91
N ARG A 64 -6.30 13.49 -13.81
CA ARG A 64 -6.15 14.37 -14.98
C ARG A 64 -5.79 15.80 -14.57
N ARG A 65 -6.42 16.34 -13.50
CA ARG A 65 -6.11 17.68 -12.98
C ARG A 65 -4.66 17.73 -12.47
N ALA A 66 -4.28 16.79 -11.61
CA ALA A 66 -2.94 16.71 -11.04
C ALA A 66 -1.85 16.64 -12.12
N LEU A 67 -2.00 15.74 -13.08
CA LEU A 67 -1.02 15.58 -14.17
C LEU A 67 -0.92 16.84 -15.02
N ARG A 68 -2.05 17.48 -15.39
CA ARG A 68 -2.03 18.71 -16.15
C ARG A 68 -1.27 19.81 -15.41
N GLU A 69 -1.58 20.04 -14.12
CA GLU A 69 -0.96 21.11 -13.34
C GLU A 69 0.53 20.83 -13.04
N LEU A 70 0.92 19.58 -12.83
CA LEU A 70 2.31 19.20 -12.62
C LEU A 70 3.13 19.30 -13.91
N THR A 71 2.61 18.81 -15.04
CA THR A 71 3.35 18.79 -16.32
C THR A 71 3.53 20.18 -16.96
N GLU A 72 2.78 21.19 -16.50
CA GLU A 72 3.02 22.60 -16.83
C GLU A 72 4.26 23.17 -16.11
N ILE A 73 4.77 22.49 -15.06
CA ILE A 73 5.83 22.99 -14.19
C ILE A 73 7.09 22.13 -14.30
N THR A 74 6.92 20.81 -14.38
CA THR A 74 8.02 19.84 -14.23
C THR A 74 7.78 18.56 -15.05
N THR A 75 8.80 17.72 -15.14
CA THR A 75 8.64 16.36 -15.70
C THR A 75 7.99 15.42 -14.67
N VAL A 76 7.00 14.66 -15.09
CA VAL A 76 6.32 13.66 -14.27
C VAL A 76 6.59 12.27 -14.83
N ILE A 77 7.06 11.36 -13.98
CA ILE A 77 7.30 9.95 -14.29
C ILE A 77 6.40 9.13 -13.35
N LEU A 78 5.55 8.28 -13.91
CA LEU A 78 4.70 7.40 -13.11
C LEU A 78 4.73 5.97 -13.63
N THR A 79 4.59 5.02 -12.70
CA THR A 79 4.46 3.60 -12.98
C THR A 79 3.11 3.08 -12.49
N SER A 80 2.72 1.87 -12.94
CA SER A 80 1.59 1.17 -12.33
C SER A 80 2.03 0.37 -11.10
N GLY A 81 1.15 0.36 -10.08
CA GLY A 81 1.26 -0.55 -8.95
C GLY A 81 0.36 -1.78 -9.10
N ASN A 82 0.16 -2.52 -7.99
CA ASN A 82 -0.65 -3.75 -8.01
C ASN A 82 -2.16 -3.51 -7.94
N HIS A 83 -2.62 -2.30 -7.63
CA HIS A 83 -4.02 -1.89 -7.70
C HIS A 83 -4.39 -1.35 -9.09
N ASP A 84 -3.43 -0.83 -9.84
CA ASP A 84 -3.67 -0.22 -11.14
C ASP A 84 -3.96 -1.25 -12.23
N GLY A 85 -4.81 -0.88 -13.18
CA GLY A 85 -4.91 -1.59 -14.45
C GLY A 85 -3.81 -1.12 -15.40
N ALA A 86 -2.65 -1.76 -15.43
CA ALA A 86 -1.47 -1.34 -16.21
C ALA A 86 -1.82 -0.96 -17.66
N ALA A 87 -2.53 -1.82 -18.39
CA ALA A 87 -2.97 -1.55 -19.77
C ALA A 87 -3.92 -0.33 -19.89
N ARG A 88 -4.71 -0.03 -18.85
CA ARG A 88 -5.60 1.15 -18.85
C ARG A 88 -4.83 2.41 -18.52
N LEU A 89 -3.92 2.36 -17.53
CA LEU A 89 -3.09 3.50 -17.14
C LEU A 89 -2.16 3.90 -18.28
N GLY A 90 -1.58 2.91 -19.00
CA GLY A 90 -0.68 3.11 -20.13
C GLY A 90 -1.37 3.30 -21.50
N LEU A 91 -2.72 3.37 -21.57
CA LEU A 91 -3.45 3.34 -22.84
C LEU A 91 -2.98 4.35 -23.90
N PHE A 92 -2.48 5.51 -23.48
CA PHE A 92 -2.00 6.57 -24.39
C PHE A 92 -0.53 6.93 -24.10
N ALA A 93 0.24 6.06 -23.46
CA ALA A 93 1.61 6.35 -23.03
C ALA A 93 2.50 6.88 -24.17
N ASP A 94 2.39 6.31 -25.35
CA ASP A 94 3.17 6.68 -26.52
C ASP A 94 2.75 8.03 -27.18
N MET A 95 1.63 8.59 -26.74
CA MET A 95 1.06 9.83 -27.31
C MET A 95 1.19 11.03 -26.37
N LEU A 96 1.87 10.86 -25.23
CA LEU A 96 1.97 11.88 -24.18
C LEU A 96 2.98 12.98 -24.54
N THR A 97 2.92 14.05 -23.78
CA THR A 97 3.88 15.16 -23.93
C THR A 97 5.26 14.75 -23.40
N PRO A 98 6.35 15.42 -23.83
CA PRO A 98 7.71 15.12 -23.32
C PRO A 98 7.86 15.29 -21.80
N SER A 99 6.96 16.01 -21.14
CA SER A 99 6.97 16.21 -19.68
C SER A 99 6.16 15.17 -18.90
N LEU A 100 5.53 14.16 -19.57
CA LEU A 100 4.77 13.10 -18.92
C LEU A 100 5.20 11.73 -19.45
N HIS A 101 5.72 10.91 -18.56
CA HIS A 101 6.13 9.54 -18.85
C HIS A 101 5.28 8.57 -18.01
N VAL A 102 4.57 7.68 -18.68
CA VAL A 102 3.71 6.64 -18.05
C VAL A 102 4.27 5.28 -18.43
N LEU A 103 4.95 4.62 -17.49
CA LEU A 103 5.68 3.38 -17.71
C LEU A 103 4.92 2.22 -17.04
N THR A 104 4.18 1.45 -17.84
CA THR A 104 3.38 0.32 -17.36
C THR A 104 3.73 -1.00 -18.04
N ASP A 105 4.62 -0.97 -19.04
CA ASP A 105 5.07 -2.14 -19.79
C ASP A 105 6.35 -2.70 -19.17
N PRO A 106 6.35 -3.96 -18.67
CA PRO A 106 7.55 -4.62 -18.17
C PRO A 106 8.65 -4.80 -19.20
N GLU A 107 8.33 -4.82 -20.49
CA GLU A 107 9.33 -4.98 -21.56
C GLU A 107 10.18 -3.72 -21.77
N ALA A 108 9.69 -2.55 -21.36
CA ALA A 108 10.43 -1.29 -21.41
C ALA A 108 11.45 -1.11 -20.28
N ILE A 109 11.49 -2.02 -19.28
CA ILE A 109 12.46 -1.98 -18.18
C ILE A 109 13.89 -2.10 -18.74
N GLY A 110 14.79 -1.27 -18.21
CA GLY A 110 16.17 -1.13 -18.68
C GLY A 110 16.36 0.10 -19.57
N THR A 111 15.29 0.79 -19.97
CA THR A 111 15.35 2.08 -20.66
C THR A 111 15.06 3.21 -19.67
N PRO A 112 16.03 4.05 -19.28
CA PRO A 112 15.78 5.12 -18.33
C PRO A 112 15.05 6.30 -18.97
N VAL A 113 14.30 7.03 -18.13
CA VAL A 113 13.84 8.39 -18.42
C VAL A 113 14.90 9.35 -17.89
N GLU A 114 15.39 10.23 -18.75
CA GLU A 114 16.35 11.27 -18.37
C GLU A 114 15.60 12.48 -17.82
N ALA A 115 15.58 12.66 -16.52
CA ALA A 115 14.86 13.73 -15.86
C ALA A 115 15.58 14.21 -14.60
N GLY A 116 15.48 15.51 -14.29
CA GLY A 116 16.14 16.09 -13.12
C GLY A 116 17.65 15.82 -13.08
N GLY A 117 18.33 15.73 -14.24
CA GLY A 117 19.76 15.42 -14.34
C GLY A 117 20.14 13.99 -13.93
N ALA A 118 19.18 13.11 -13.70
CA ALA A 118 19.38 11.72 -13.33
C ALA A 118 18.89 10.75 -14.42
N LEU A 119 19.35 9.51 -14.33
CA LEU A 119 18.82 8.35 -15.06
C LEU A 119 17.76 7.67 -14.16
N VAL A 120 16.49 7.86 -14.47
CA VAL A 120 15.39 7.25 -13.71
C VAL A 120 14.97 5.97 -14.44
N TYR A 121 15.03 4.83 -13.75
CA TYR A 121 14.62 3.50 -14.23
C TYR A 121 13.26 3.13 -13.64
N PRO A 122 12.15 3.44 -14.33
CA PRO A 122 10.82 3.09 -13.85
C PRO A 122 10.58 1.58 -13.98
N MET A 123 10.03 0.98 -12.92
CA MET A 123 9.65 -0.43 -12.90
C MET A 123 8.21 -0.54 -12.39
N PRO A 124 7.24 -0.89 -13.26
CA PRO A 124 5.87 -1.15 -12.82
C PRO A 124 5.82 -2.36 -11.89
N TYR A 125 4.70 -2.56 -11.21
CA TYR A 125 4.47 -3.77 -10.45
C TYR A 125 4.59 -5.01 -11.34
N LEU A 126 5.38 -5.97 -10.87
CA LEU A 126 5.71 -7.21 -11.59
C LEU A 126 4.97 -8.40 -10.96
N GLU A 127 3.76 -8.70 -11.46
CA GLU A 127 3.04 -9.91 -11.06
C GLU A 127 3.73 -11.14 -11.65
N PRO A 128 4.33 -12.03 -10.82
CA PRO A 128 5.13 -13.15 -11.33
C PRO A 128 4.39 -14.04 -12.33
N ASP A 129 3.09 -14.26 -12.13
CA ASP A 129 2.30 -15.10 -13.04
C ASP A 129 2.14 -14.50 -14.44
N LEU A 130 2.22 -13.17 -14.56
CA LEU A 130 2.05 -12.47 -15.83
C LEU A 130 3.38 -12.21 -16.55
N VAL A 131 4.48 -11.96 -15.79
CA VAL A 131 5.72 -11.45 -16.39
C VAL A 131 6.89 -12.45 -16.43
N ARG A 132 6.79 -13.59 -15.73
CA ARG A 132 7.88 -14.57 -15.61
C ARG A 132 8.36 -15.14 -16.92
N GLN A 133 7.54 -15.12 -17.96
CA GLN A 133 7.92 -15.58 -19.31
C GLN A 133 8.60 -14.46 -20.11
N SER A 134 8.01 -13.26 -20.12
CA SER A 134 8.52 -12.12 -20.91
C SER A 134 9.79 -11.50 -20.34
N LEU A 135 10.00 -11.62 -19.01
CA LEU A 135 11.24 -11.20 -18.35
C LEU A 135 12.32 -12.28 -18.31
N SER A 136 12.02 -13.51 -18.76
CA SER A 136 13.00 -14.58 -18.80
C SER A 136 14.19 -14.19 -19.67
N ASP A 137 15.38 -14.35 -19.13
CA ASP A 137 16.62 -14.11 -19.88
C ASP A 137 16.75 -15.16 -20.98
N LEU A 138 17.38 -14.79 -22.08
CA LEU A 138 17.69 -15.74 -23.15
C LEU A 138 18.54 -16.89 -22.57
N ASP A 139 18.19 -18.11 -22.92
CA ASP A 139 19.05 -19.27 -22.63
C ASP A 139 20.43 -19.04 -23.24
N PRO A 140 21.51 -18.94 -22.43
CA PRO A 140 22.86 -18.74 -22.96
C PRO A 140 23.31 -19.85 -23.87
N SER A 141 22.71 -21.05 -23.80
CA SER A 141 23.02 -22.18 -24.70
C SER A 141 22.43 -22.01 -26.10
N GLY A 142 21.36 -21.21 -26.22
CA GLY A 142 20.66 -21.00 -27.51
C GLY A 142 19.98 -22.27 -28.06
N GLU A 143 19.85 -23.32 -27.25
CA GLU A 143 19.30 -24.61 -27.67
C GLU A 143 17.78 -24.70 -27.63
N ALA A 144 17.14 -23.80 -26.89
CA ALA A 144 15.67 -23.74 -26.76
C ALA A 144 15.08 -22.66 -27.67
N ASP A 145 13.95 -22.93 -28.31
CA ASP A 145 13.20 -21.95 -29.11
C ASP A 145 12.64 -20.80 -28.26
N LEU A 146 12.45 -21.03 -26.95
CA LEU A 146 12.06 -20.03 -25.97
C LEU A 146 12.78 -20.29 -24.63
N PRO A 147 13.23 -19.24 -23.92
CA PRO A 147 13.83 -19.41 -22.60
C PRO A 147 12.81 -19.98 -21.61
N ALA A 148 13.28 -20.78 -20.64
CA ALA A 148 12.43 -21.30 -19.59
C ALA A 148 11.87 -20.15 -18.74
N PRO A 149 10.58 -20.22 -18.29
CA PRO A 149 10.01 -19.19 -17.44
C PRO A 149 10.82 -19.05 -16.14
N LEU A 150 10.97 -17.80 -15.66
CA LEU A 150 11.58 -17.54 -14.36
C LEU A 150 10.82 -18.28 -13.22
N PRO A 151 11.49 -18.57 -12.09
CA PRO A 151 10.81 -19.04 -10.89
C PRO A 151 9.60 -18.17 -10.55
N ARG A 152 8.55 -18.79 -10.04
CA ARG A 152 7.28 -18.09 -9.65
C ARG A 152 7.47 -17.37 -8.32
N SER A 153 8.21 -16.26 -8.33
CA SER A 153 8.45 -15.43 -7.15
C SER A 153 8.74 -13.98 -7.52
N HIS A 154 8.38 -13.04 -6.64
CA HIS A 154 8.72 -11.62 -6.80
C HIS A 154 10.24 -11.39 -6.87
N GLN A 155 11.01 -12.12 -6.06
CA GLN A 155 12.48 -12.08 -6.08
C GLN A 155 13.04 -12.37 -7.49
N ALA A 156 12.55 -13.41 -8.15
CA ALA A 156 13.07 -13.82 -9.45
C ALA A 156 12.73 -12.82 -10.57
N VAL A 157 11.50 -12.32 -10.61
CA VAL A 157 11.07 -11.36 -11.64
C VAL A 157 11.70 -9.98 -11.44
N LEU A 158 11.86 -9.53 -10.19
CA LEU A 158 12.56 -8.27 -9.93
C LEU A 158 14.06 -8.38 -10.22
N ALA A 159 14.70 -9.51 -9.91
CA ALA A 159 16.10 -9.76 -10.27
C ALA A 159 16.31 -9.67 -11.79
N ALA A 160 15.42 -10.27 -12.58
CA ALA A 160 15.49 -10.18 -14.04
C ALA A 160 15.29 -8.74 -14.55
N ALA A 161 14.34 -8.01 -13.97
CA ALA A 161 14.13 -6.58 -14.27
C ALA A 161 15.38 -5.74 -13.97
N LEU A 162 15.98 -5.94 -12.79
CA LEU A 162 17.19 -5.23 -12.37
C LEU A 162 18.40 -5.60 -13.23
N ARG A 163 18.52 -6.83 -13.74
CA ARG A 163 19.59 -7.18 -14.72
C ARG A 163 19.50 -6.38 -16.01
N ARG A 164 18.28 -6.04 -16.48
CA ARG A 164 18.10 -5.15 -17.64
C ARG A 164 18.57 -3.73 -17.33
N VAL A 165 18.25 -3.21 -16.13
CA VAL A 165 18.78 -1.93 -15.64
C VAL A 165 20.30 -1.98 -15.55
N ARG A 166 20.86 -3.07 -15.00
CA ARG A 166 22.32 -3.29 -14.92
C ARG A 166 23.00 -3.22 -16.28
N ALA A 167 22.42 -3.84 -17.29
CA ALA A 167 23.00 -3.88 -18.63
C ALA A 167 23.08 -2.47 -19.25
N ASP A 168 21.98 -1.73 -19.27
CA ASP A 168 21.97 -0.34 -19.77
C ASP A 168 22.91 0.57 -18.96
N LEU A 169 22.87 0.47 -17.63
CA LEU A 169 23.70 1.29 -16.76
C LEU A 169 25.20 1.00 -16.97
N ALA A 170 25.60 -0.26 -17.13
CA ALA A 170 26.99 -0.66 -17.39
C ALA A 170 27.47 -0.10 -18.73
N ASP A 171 26.65 -0.16 -19.78
CA ASP A 171 26.96 0.42 -21.09
C ASP A 171 27.14 1.93 -21.02
N ARG A 172 26.26 2.63 -20.30
CA ARG A 172 26.35 4.09 -20.08
C ARG A 172 27.60 4.45 -19.29
N ARG A 173 27.89 3.75 -18.21
CA ARG A 173 29.13 3.97 -17.41
C ARG A 173 30.38 3.76 -18.25
N SER A 174 30.38 2.74 -19.11
CA SER A 174 31.48 2.49 -20.05
C SER A 174 31.64 3.61 -21.08
N ALA A 175 30.56 4.30 -21.42
CA ALA A 175 30.56 5.48 -22.29
C ALA A 175 30.91 6.78 -21.56
N GLY A 176 31.14 6.76 -20.24
CA GLY A 176 31.49 7.91 -19.43
C GLY A 176 30.28 8.72 -18.90
N ASP A 177 29.09 8.18 -18.93
CA ASP A 177 27.90 8.79 -18.29
C ASP A 177 27.93 8.48 -16.79
N GLU A 178 28.21 9.47 -15.97
CA GLU A 178 28.30 9.38 -14.52
C GLU A 178 27.08 9.95 -13.78
N ARG A 179 26.02 10.30 -14.49
CA ARG A 179 24.80 10.85 -13.89
C ARG A 179 24.23 9.91 -12.83
N PRO A 180 23.63 10.43 -11.74
CA PRO A 180 23.02 9.61 -10.72
C PRO A 180 21.92 8.73 -11.32
N ALA A 181 21.82 7.48 -10.83
CA ALA A 181 20.85 6.48 -11.27
C ALA A 181 19.83 6.18 -10.18
N ILE A 182 18.55 6.31 -10.49
CA ILE A 182 17.42 6.11 -9.57
C ILE A 182 16.53 4.97 -10.09
N ALA A 183 16.36 3.92 -9.29
CA ALA A 183 15.36 2.90 -9.56
C ALA A 183 14.01 3.28 -8.92
N MET A 184 12.91 2.96 -9.60
CA MET A 184 11.56 3.32 -9.19
C MET A 184 10.65 2.08 -9.18
N PRO A 185 10.88 1.10 -8.27
CA PRO A 185 10.11 -0.14 -8.20
C PRO A 185 8.81 0.04 -7.42
N HIS A 186 7.81 -0.80 -7.77
CA HIS A 186 6.64 -1.02 -6.92
C HIS A 186 6.68 -2.47 -6.41
N ALA A 187 7.24 -2.69 -5.21
CA ALA A 187 7.52 -4.00 -4.65
C ALA A 187 7.63 -3.97 -3.12
N PHE A 188 7.44 -5.12 -2.47
CA PHE A 188 7.66 -5.28 -1.04
C PHE A 188 9.09 -5.74 -0.75
N VAL A 189 9.91 -4.89 -0.13
CA VAL A 189 11.30 -5.18 0.23
C VAL A 189 11.37 -5.76 1.65
N THR A 190 12.16 -6.81 1.84
CA THR A 190 12.36 -7.46 3.14
C THR A 190 12.88 -6.49 4.19
N GLY A 191 12.33 -6.56 5.40
CA GLY A 191 12.66 -5.64 6.50
C GLY A 191 11.71 -4.46 6.63
N ALA A 192 10.85 -4.23 5.64
CA ALA A 192 9.81 -3.21 5.68
C ALA A 192 8.61 -3.64 6.55
N GLN A 193 7.90 -2.64 7.08
CA GLN A 193 6.69 -2.83 7.88
C GLN A 193 5.45 -2.46 7.06
N ALA A 194 4.59 -3.45 6.83
CA ALA A 194 3.28 -3.24 6.23
C ALA A 194 2.27 -2.68 7.24
N SER A 195 1.19 -2.05 6.75
CA SER A 195 -0.02 -1.71 7.51
C SER A 195 -1.18 -2.61 7.07
N ASP A 196 -2.36 -2.46 7.67
CA ASP A 196 -3.54 -3.27 7.28
C ASP A 196 -4.20 -2.79 5.97
N SER A 197 -3.64 -1.76 5.35
CA SER A 197 -4.21 -1.13 4.16
C SER A 197 -3.58 -1.59 2.85
N GLU A 198 -2.40 -2.24 2.88
CA GLU A 198 -1.78 -2.83 1.71
C GLU A 198 -2.51 -4.11 1.27
N ARG A 199 -2.48 -4.36 -0.03
CA ARG A 199 -3.00 -5.59 -0.60
C ARG A 199 -1.98 -6.72 -0.43
N ASP A 200 -2.44 -7.89 0.02
CA ASP A 200 -1.61 -9.09 0.06
C ASP A 200 -1.19 -9.50 -1.38
N ILE A 201 0.12 -9.54 -1.62
CA ILE A 201 0.74 -9.91 -2.90
C ILE A 201 1.44 -11.27 -2.84
N GLN A 202 1.06 -12.17 -1.92
CA GLN A 202 1.72 -13.47 -1.77
C GLN A 202 1.61 -14.33 -3.03
N VAL A 203 2.77 -14.57 -3.66
CA VAL A 203 2.93 -15.52 -4.77
C VAL A 203 4.12 -16.42 -4.45
N GLY A 204 3.94 -17.72 -4.49
CA GLY A 204 5.03 -18.67 -4.22
C GLY A 204 5.53 -18.71 -2.76
N GLY A 205 4.78 -18.15 -1.79
CA GLY A 205 5.04 -18.27 -0.36
C GLY A 205 5.85 -17.14 0.28
N VAL A 206 6.55 -16.29 -0.48
CA VAL A 206 7.29 -15.12 0.05
C VAL A 206 6.97 -13.89 -0.79
N PRO A 207 6.27 -12.90 -0.23
CA PRO A 207 5.86 -11.69 -0.96
C PRO A 207 7.02 -10.69 -1.15
N SER A 208 8.09 -10.80 -0.35
CA SER A 208 9.15 -9.79 -0.29
C SER A 208 10.36 -10.15 -1.15
N VAL A 209 11.08 -9.11 -1.54
CA VAL A 209 12.36 -9.18 -2.24
C VAL A 209 13.48 -8.72 -1.32
N SER A 210 14.69 -9.27 -1.47
CA SER A 210 15.83 -8.89 -0.66
C SER A 210 16.36 -7.49 -1.02
N ALA A 211 16.75 -6.70 -0.03
CA ALA A 211 17.26 -5.34 -0.23
C ALA A 211 18.60 -5.31 -0.99
N ASP A 212 19.48 -6.30 -0.77
CA ASP A 212 20.78 -6.45 -1.44
C ASP A 212 20.66 -6.64 -2.96
N LEU A 213 19.49 -7.02 -3.44
CA LEU A 213 19.19 -7.14 -4.86
C LEU A 213 19.40 -5.80 -5.62
N PHE A 214 19.18 -4.68 -4.95
CA PHE A 214 19.39 -3.35 -5.53
C PHE A 214 20.88 -2.96 -5.59
N ASP A 215 21.73 -3.45 -4.71
CA ASP A 215 23.18 -3.25 -4.78
C ASP A 215 23.78 -4.03 -5.96
N THR A 216 23.33 -5.28 -6.14
CA THR A 216 23.84 -6.15 -7.18
C THR A 216 23.15 -5.94 -8.54
N LEU A 217 22.02 -5.21 -8.56
CA LEU A 217 21.15 -5.09 -9.74
C LEU A 217 20.84 -6.45 -10.38
N GLY A 218 20.52 -7.44 -9.52
CA GLY A 218 20.22 -8.80 -9.94
C GLY A 218 21.39 -9.62 -10.48
N GLY A 219 22.62 -9.11 -10.38
CA GLY A 219 23.87 -9.83 -10.71
C GLY A 219 24.48 -10.52 -9.49
N GLU A 220 25.66 -11.12 -9.66
CA GLU A 220 26.41 -11.78 -8.58
C GLU A 220 27.17 -10.77 -7.72
N GLU A 221 27.70 -9.71 -8.34
CA GLU A 221 28.53 -8.68 -7.69
C GLU A 221 27.90 -7.28 -7.91
N PRO A 222 28.09 -6.33 -6.99
CA PRO A 222 27.71 -4.94 -7.17
C PRO A 222 28.34 -4.33 -8.45
N LEU A 223 27.64 -3.41 -9.10
CA LEU A 223 28.20 -2.59 -10.14
C LEU A 223 29.02 -1.46 -9.50
N ALA A 224 30.21 -1.16 -10.02
CA ALA A 224 31.12 -0.16 -9.43
C ALA A 224 30.49 1.25 -9.29
N HIS A 225 29.53 1.58 -10.16
CA HIS A 225 28.74 2.81 -10.12
C HIS A 225 27.27 2.41 -10.40
N GLY A 226 26.63 1.85 -9.39
CA GLY A 226 25.26 1.31 -9.45
C GLY A 226 24.19 2.38 -9.30
N LEU A 227 23.17 2.05 -8.52
CA LEU A 227 22.10 2.98 -8.16
C LEU A 227 22.54 3.94 -7.04
N ASP A 228 22.04 5.16 -7.07
CA ASP A 228 22.23 6.18 -6.04
C ASP A 228 21.00 6.31 -5.12
N TYR A 229 19.82 5.88 -5.58
CA TYR A 229 18.58 5.91 -4.80
C TYR A 229 17.54 4.93 -5.33
N VAL A 230 16.72 4.37 -4.44
CA VAL A 230 15.57 3.54 -4.79
C VAL A 230 14.29 4.20 -4.28
N ALA A 231 13.51 4.71 -5.21
CA ALA A 231 12.21 5.34 -5.00
C ALA A 231 11.09 4.28 -4.97
N ALA A 232 10.94 3.57 -3.86
CA ALA A 232 10.03 2.45 -3.74
C ALA A 232 8.57 2.88 -3.49
N GLY A 233 7.61 2.18 -4.09
CA GLY A 233 6.18 2.22 -3.81
C GLY A 233 5.65 0.86 -3.33
N HIS A 234 4.39 0.79 -2.89
CA HIS A 234 3.62 -0.33 -2.37
C HIS A 234 3.28 -0.21 -0.87
N LEU A 235 4.18 0.29 -0.04
CA LEU A 235 3.94 0.40 1.40
C LEU A 235 3.46 1.79 1.77
N HIS A 236 2.36 1.85 2.53
CA HIS A 236 1.67 3.11 2.85
C HIS A 236 2.33 3.87 4.00
N ARG A 237 3.17 3.21 4.82
CA ARG A 237 3.94 3.86 5.88
C ARG A 237 5.27 4.35 5.33
N PRO A 238 5.58 5.67 5.40
CA PRO A 238 6.90 6.20 5.02
C PRO A 238 7.99 5.53 5.86
N GLN A 239 9.03 4.97 5.21
CA GLN A 239 10.10 4.28 5.91
C GLN A 239 11.34 4.09 5.03
N ASP A 240 12.51 4.06 5.69
CA ASP A 240 13.78 3.69 5.08
C ASP A 240 14.02 2.20 5.29
N ILE A 241 14.62 1.54 4.29
CA ILE A 241 14.94 0.11 4.36
C ILE A 241 16.44 -0.05 4.55
N SER A 242 16.80 -0.87 5.53
CA SER A 242 18.18 -1.30 5.77
C SER A 242 18.49 -2.61 5.05
N GLY A 243 19.77 -2.92 4.87
CA GLY A 243 20.24 -4.18 4.27
C GLY A 243 20.72 -4.04 2.83
N ALA A 244 20.75 -2.83 2.28
CA ALA A 244 21.46 -2.46 1.06
C ALA A 244 22.41 -1.29 1.33
N SER A 245 23.40 -1.11 0.46
CA SER A 245 24.30 0.05 0.47
C SER A 245 23.63 1.28 -0.15
N VAL A 246 22.81 1.07 -1.18
CA VAL A 246 22.00 2.12 -1.80
C VAL A 246 20.83 2.50 -0.88
N PRO A 247 20.54 3.80 -0.67
CA PRO A 247 19.37 4.24 0.05
C PRO A 247 18.07 3.75 -0.62
N ILE A 248 17.27 2.97 0.11
CA ILE A 248 15.94 2.50 -0.32
C ILE A 248 14.90 3.15 0.58
N ARG A 249 13.94 3.85 -0.01
CA ARG A 249 12.90 4.52 0.74
C ARG A 249 11.52 4.32 0.12
N TYR A 250 10.54 4.02 0.98
CA TYR A 250 9.13 4.17 0.69
C TYR A 250 8.68 5.59 1.07
N ALA A 251 8.17 6.34 0.10
CA ALA A 251 7.56 7.64 0.38
C ALA A 251 6.29 7.48 1.23
N GLY A 252 5.63 6.35 1.08
CA GLY A 252 4.34 6.04 1.68
C GLY A 252 3.17 6.68 0.94
N SER A 253 1.97 6.31 1.34
CA SER A 253 0.76 6.94 0.80
C SER A 253 0.58 8.37 1.35
N PRO A 254 0.02 9.31 0.56
CA PRO A 254 -0.17 10.69 1.00
C PRO A 254 -1.28 10.84 2.04
N ILE A 255 -2.17 9.87 2.14
CA ILE A 255 -3.32 9.85 3.04
C ILE A 255 -3.31 8.53 3.81
N ALA A 256 -3.77 8.52 5.05
CA ALA A 256 -3.95 7.29 5.81
C ALA A 256 -5.19 6.53 5.33
N TYR A 257 -5.03 5.24 5.06
CA TYR A 257 -6.07 4.36 4.52
C TYR A 257 -6.55 3.29 5.51
N SER A 258 -5.91 3.19 6.67
CA SER A 258 -6.28 2.29 7.76
C SER A 258 -6.05 2.94 9.11
N PHE A 259 -6.84 2.57 10.10
CA PHE A 259 -6.61 2.98 11.49
C PHE A 259 -5.30 2.43 12.07
N SER A 260 -4.70 1.39 11.48
CA SER A 260 -3.35 0.92 11.86
C SER A 260 -2.24 1.94 11.53
N GLU A 261 -2.55 2.95 10.73
CA GLU A 261 -1.64 4.05 10.39
C GLU A 261 -1.77 5.26 11.34
N ALA A 262 -2.63 5.16 12.37
CA ALA A 262 -2.79 6.23 13.36
C ALA A 262 -1.44 6.58 14.01
N GLY A 263 -1.14 7.88 14.09
CA GLY A 263 0.12 8.40 14.60
C GLY A 263 1.29 8.39 13.60
N ALA A 264 1.13 7.83 12.40
CA ALA A 264 2.14 7.93 11.35
C ALA A 264 2.04 9.30 10.64
N THR A 265 3.17 9.98 10.51
CA THR A 265 3.26 11.21 9.70
C THR A 265 3.38 10.82 8.24
N LYS A 266 2.44 11.28 7.41
CA LYS A 266 2.51 11.13 5.96
C LYS A 266 3.52 12.11 5.37
N SER A 267 4.28 11.68 4.38
CA SER A 267 5.35 12.50 3.80
C SER A 267 5.56 12.21 2.31
N ILE A 268 6.23 13.16 1.64
CA ILE A 268 6.93 12.93 0.38
C ILE A 268 8.44 12.98 0.66
N THR A 269 9.23 12.59 -0.32
CA THR A 269 10.69 12.68 -0.24
C THR A 269 11.21 13.60 -1.32
N LEU A 270 12.08 14.54 -0.96
CA LEU A 270 12.85 15.35 -1.90
C LEU A 270 14.29 14.80 -1.97
N VAL A 271 14.74 14.48 -3.16
CA VAL A 271 16.06 13.94 -3.44
C VAL A 271 16.85 14.99 -4.22
N THR A 272 17.92 15.47 -3.63
CA THR A 272 18.83 16.44 -4.29
C THR A 272 19.97 15.69 -4.96
N THR A 273 20.22 16.00 -6.23
CA THR A 273 21.33 15.42 -7.00
C THR A 273 22.30 16.51 -7.45
N ASP A 274 23.57 16.14 -7.54
CA ASP A 274 24.58 16.86 -8.33
C ASP A 274 24.78 16.20 -9.71
N ALA A 275 25.93 16.37 -10.32
CA ALA A 275 26.21 15.81 -11.64
C ALA A 275 26.43 14.29 -11.64
N THR A 276 26.74 13.69 -10.49
CA THR A 276 27.22 12.30 -10.38
C THR A 276 26.61 11.51 -9.24
N SER A 277 25.88 12.14 -8.32
CA SER A 277 25.39 11.46 -7.11
C SER A 277 24.14 12.10 -6.54
N VAL A 278 23.46 11.37 -5.65
CA VAL A 278 22.48 11.90 -4.70
C VAL A 278 23.23 12.52 -3.53
N THR A 279 22.98 13.81 -3.26
CA THR A 279 23.69 14.59 -2.22
C THR A 279 22.88 14.82 -0.96
N ASP A 280 21.52 14.78 -1.05
CA ASP A 280 20.64 14.95 0.11
C ASP A 280 19.30 14.26 -0.11
N ILE A 281 18.69 13.80 0.98
CA ILE A 281 17.36 13.18 1.02
C ILE A 281 16.56 13.84 2.14
N GLU A 282 15.64 14.74 1.78
CA GLU A 282 14.78 15.48 2.70
C GLU A 282 13.39 14.84 2.78
N VAL A 283 12.90 14.58 3.97
CA VAL A 283 11.53 14.09 4.21
C VAL A 283 10.62 15.27 4.54
N VAL A 284 9.64 15.54 3.68
CA VAL A 284 8.71 16.66 3.84
C VAL A 284 7.35 16.15 4.29
N PRO A 285 6.85 16.52 5.49
CA PRO A 285 5.54 16.15 5.97
C PRO A 285 4.42 16.69 5.07
N ILE A 286 3.42 15.88 4.81
CA ILE A 286 2.21 16.29 4.09
C ILE A 286 1.21 16.89 5.10
N PRO A 287 0.70 18.11 4.87
CA PRO A 287 -0.39 18.65 5.67
C PRO A 287 -1.64 17.79 5.55
N THR A 288 -2.11 17.26 6.68
CA THR A 288 -3.27 16.37 6.70
C THR A 288 -4.55 17.19 6.86
N LEU A 289 -5.45 17.13 5.88
CA LEU A 289 -6.76 17.79 5.96
C LEU A 289 -7.60 17.25 7.13
N ARG A 290 -7.57 15.92 7.32
CA ARG A 290 -8.25 15.23 8.42
C ARG A 290 -7.39 14.07 8.89
N GLY A 291 -7.04 14.10 10.17
CA GLY A 291 -6.28 13.03 10.82
C GLY A 291 -7.10 11.75 11.00
N ILE A 292 -6.43 10.72 11.51
CA ILE A 292 -7.07 9.50 12.00
C ILE A 292 -6.64 9.24 13.43
N ALA A 293 -7.56 8.73 14.28
CA ALA A 293 -7.27 8.37 15.66
C ALA A 293 -7.98 7.08 16.07
N VAL A 294 -7.38 6.37 17.01
CA VAL A 294 -7.97 5.20 17.67
C VAL A 294 -8.14 5.53 19.14
N LEU A 295 -9.36 5.40 19.63
CA LEU A 295 -9.73 5.68 21.02
C LEU A 295 -10.28 4.41 21.67
N GLU A 296 -9.91 4.21 22.91
CA GLU A 296 -10.42 3.12 23.75
C GLU A 296 -10.68 3.64 25.16
N GLY A 297 -11.85 3.36 25.73
CA GLY A 297 -12.23 3.79 27.06
C GLY A 297 -13.71 3.58 27.35
N THR A 298 -14.12 3.90 28.56
CA THR A 298 -15.54 3.96 28.95
C THR A 298 -16.23 5.15 28.28
N MET A 299 -17.57 5.11 28.21
CA MET A 299 -18.35 6.24 27.66
C MET A 299 -18.06 7.54 28.39
N ASP A 300 -17.88 7.49 29.71
CA ASP A 300 -17.58 8.67 30.50
C ASP A 300 -16.20 9.24 30.19
N GLU A 301 -15.17 8.39 30.06
CA GLU A 301 -13.82 8.81 29.66
C GLU A 301 -13.82 9.42 28.27
N LEU A 302 -14.47 8.75 27.32
CA LEU A 302 -14.49 9.19 25.92
C LEU A 302 -15.23 10.51 25.68
N LEU A 303 -16.22 10.85 26.52
CA LEU A 303 -17.07 12.03 26.33
C LEU A 303 -16.74 13.20 27.27
N SER A 304 -15.89 13.00 28.31
CA SER A 304 -15.67 14.02 29.34
C SER A 304 -14.82 15.20 28.92
N ASP A 305 -13.77 14.94 28.10
CA ASP A 305 -12.79 15.97 27.70
C ASP A 305 -12.20 15.62 26.31
N PRO A 306 -13.03 15.73 25.26
CA PRO A 306 -12.59 15.41 23.91
C PRO A 306 -11.63 16.48 23.39
N ASP A 307 -10.44 16.04 22.95
CA ASP A 307 -9.48 16.90 22.26
C ASP A 307 -10.02 17.36 20.89
N GLU A 308 -9.86 18.65 20.58
CA GLU A 308 -10.38 19.26 19.35
C GLU A 308 -9.81 18.61 18.08
N ALA A 309 -8.51 18.29 18.06
CA ALA A 309 -7.87 17.64 16.90
C ALA A 309 -8.43 16.24 16.66
N THR A 310 -8.72 15.51 17.74
CA THR A 310 -9.31 14.18 17.67
C THR A 310 -10.78 14.21 17.23
N THR A 311 -11.57 15.21 17.70
CA THR A 311 -12.97 15.36 17.27
C THR A 311 -13.09 15.72 15.78
N ALA A 312 -12.10 16.42 15.23
CA ALA A 312 -12.02 16.74 13.80
C ALA A 312 -11.50 15.58 12.93
N SER A 313 -10.92 14.54 13.54
CA SER A 313 -10.32 13.38 12.86
C SER A 313 -11.36 12.30 12.54
N TYR A 314 -11.05 11.42 11.58
CA TYR A 314 -11.71 10.12 11.49
C TYR A 314 -11.31 9.27 12.70
N VAL A 315 -12.28 8.71 13.41
CA VAL A 315 -11.98 7.93 14.61
C VAL A 315 -12.56 6.52 14.57
N SER A 316 -11.77 5.59 15.12
CA SER A 316 -12.21 4.25 15.51
C SER A 316 -12.29 4.20 17.02
N ILE A 317 -13.46 3.89 17.58
CA ILE A 317 -13.74 3.97 19.02
C ILE A 317 -14.12 2.59 19.54
N THR A 318 -13.40 2.12 20.54
CA THR A 318 -13.73 0.93 21.33
C THR A 318 -14.25 1.36 22.70
N VAL A 319 -15.53 1.09 22.96
CA VAL A 319 -16.19 1.37 24.24
C VAL A 319 -16.01 0.18 25.16
N THR A 320 -15.48 0.40 26.38
CA THR A 320 -15.05 -0.66 27.31
C THR A 320 -15.93 -0.83 28.53
N ASP A 321 -17.07 -0.11 28.62
CA ASP A 321 -18.05 -0.29 29.69
C ASP A 321 -18.46 -1.76 29.83
N ASP A 322 -18.67 -2.26 31.05
CA ASP A 322 -19.04 -3.67 31.30
C ASP A 322 -20.37 -4.03 30.64
N ALA A 323 -21.36 -3.14 30.71
CA ALA A 323 -22.63 -3.27 30.01
C ALA A 323 -22.68 -2.32 28.81
N ARG A 324 -23.27 -2.76 27.70
CA ARG A 324 -23.41 -1.93 26.51
C ARG A 324 -24.20 -0.65 26.82
N PRO A 325 -23.62 0.54 26.69
CA PRO A 325 -24.32 1.80 27.04
C PRO A 325 -25.51 2.06 26.12
N GLU A 326 -26.57 2.63 26.70
CA GLU A 326 -27.72 3.07 25.93
C GLU A 326 -27.33 4.18 24.94
N ARG A 327 -27.87 4.10 23.73
CA ARG A 327 -27.59 5.07 22.65
C ARG A 327 -26.09 5.31 22.40
N MET A 328 -25.25 4.30 22.62
CA MET A 328 -23.79 4.36 22.50
C MET A 328 -23.34 5.09 21.22
N VAL A 329 -23.73 4.58 20.05
CA VAL A 329 -23.29 5.15 18.76
C VAL A 329 -23.80 6.59 18.54
N PRO A 330 -25.09 6.95 18.77
CA PRO A 330 -25.53 8.32 18.68
C PRO A 330 -24.76 9.29 19.58
N ARG A 331 -24.56 8.92 20.88
CA ARG A 331 -23.83 9.77 21.83
C ARG A 331 -22.37 9.99 21.43
N ILE A 332 -21.71 8.95 20.94
CA ILE A 332 -20.34 9.06 20.39
C ILE A 332 -20.33 10.02 19.20
N ARG A 333 -21.27 9.90 18.26
CA ARG A 333 -21.31 10.76 17.06
C ARG A 333 -21.71 12.20 17.33
N GLU A 334 -22.36 12.50 18.44
CA GLU A 334 -22.61 13.87 18.89
C GLU A 334 -21.29 14.61 19.21
N VAL A 335 -20.28 13.90 19.74
CA VAL A 335 -18.97 14.44 20.09
C VAL A 335 -17.93 14.22 18.98
N TYR A 336 -17.95 13.04 18.36
CA TYR A 336 -17.05 12.64 17.28
C TYR A 336 -17.83 12.47 15.98
N PRO A 337 -18.16 13.54 15.26
CA PRO A 337 -19.04 13.47 14.07
C PRO A 337 -18.45 12.61 12.94
N HIS A 338 -17.13 12.39 12.97
CA HIS A 338 -16.40 11.57 12.02
C HIS A 338 -16.03 10.17 12.57
N ALA A 339 -16.78 9.67 13.56
CA ALA A 339 -16.62 8.29 14.04
C ALA A 339 -17.07 7.30 12.98
N LEU A 340 -16.12 6.60 12.39
CA LEU A 340 -16.35 5.61 11.33
C LEU A 340 -16.59 4.21 11.89
N VAL A 341 -15.86 3.86 12.95
CA VAL A 341 -15.96 2.57 13.63
C VAL A 341 -16.30 2.83 15.09
N VAL A 342 -17.36 2.21 15.61
CA VAL A 342 -17.72 2.23 17.02
C VAL A 342 -18.08 0.83 17.46
N VAL A 343 -17.24 0.22 18.28
CA VAL A 343 -17.42 -1.14 18.82
C VAL A 343 -17.55 -1.12 20.33
N HIS A 344 -18.28 -2.07 20.88
CA HIS A 344 -18.34 -2.33 22.31
C HIS A 344 -17.54 -3.59 22.62
N ARG A 345 -16.54 -3.46 23.48
CA ARG A 345 -15.70 -4.56 23.98
C ARG A 345 -15.53 -4.37 25.49
N PRO A 346 -16.34 -5.03 26.32
CA PRO A 346 -16.21 -4.92 27.78
C PRO A 346 -14.79 -5.26 28.26
N SER A 347 -14.28 -4.50 29.24
CA SER A 347 -12.96 -4.74 29.83
C SER A 347 -12.86 -6.11 30.53
N GLN A 348 -13.98 -6.61 31.04
CA GLN A 348 -14.11 -7.92 31.67
C GLN A 348 -14.84 -8.95 30.80
N ALA A 349 -14.78 -8.80 29.46
CA ALA A 349 -15.28 -9.87 28.61
C ALA A 349 -14.57 -11.16 28.98
N PRO A 350 -15.30 -12.26 29.34
CA PRO A 350 -14.66 -13.54 29.58
C PRO A 350 -13.84 -13.86 28.32
N SER A 351 -12.55 -14.10 28.50
CA SER A 351 -11.70 -14.59 27.43
C SER A 351 -12.40 -15.84 26.86
N LEU A 352 -13.01 -15.67 25.68
CA LEU A 352 -13.44 -16.85 24.93
C LEU A 352 -12.16 -17.61 24.64
N ALA A 353 -11.88 -18.61 25.47
CA ALA A 353 -10.82 -19.57 25.17
C ALA A 353 -11.00 -19.96 23.69
N PRO A 354 -9.91 -20.03 22.90
CA PRO A 354 -9.99 -20.31 21.48
C PRO A 354 -10.94 -21.47 21.29
N ALA A 355 -12.02 -21.28 20.50
CA ALA A 355 -13.11 -22.23 20.35
C ALA A 355 -12.46 -23.59 20.12
N MET A 356 -12.59 -24.48 21.09
CA MET A 356 -12.02 -25.82 21.01
C MET A 356 -12.44 -26.39 19.68
N ALA A 357 -11.48 -26.81 18.88
CA ALA A 357 -11.73 -27.42 17.58
C ALA A 357 -12.89 -28.43 17.77
N VAL A 358 -14.03 -28.12 17.18
CA VAL A 358 -15.23 -28.94 17.28
C VAL A 358 -14.84 -30.29 16.71
N ARG A 359 -14.61 -31.28 17.58
CA ARG A 359 -14.38 -32.64 17.11
C ARG A 359 -15.68 -33.08 16.45
N ALA A 360 -15.59 -33.53 15.22
CA ALA A 360 -16.70 -33.95 14.35
C ALA A 360 -17.64 -35.03 14.94
N SER A 361 -17.42 -35.43 16.20
CA SER A 361 -18.17 -36.50 16.92
C SER A 361 -19.02 -36.00 18.11
N ARG A 362 -19.10 -34.67 18.38
CA ARG A 362 -19.94 -34.19 19.49
C ARG A 362 -21.40 -34.03 19.07
N ASP A 363 -22.32 -34.32 20.01
CA ASP A 363 -23.74 -34.06 19.78
C ASP A 363 -23.96 -32.55 19.59
N PRO A 364 -24.53 -32.10 18.45
CA PRO A 364 -24.82 -30.69 18.20
C PRO A 364 -25.62 -29.99 19.32
N ARG A 365 -26.38 -30.74 20.09
CA ARG A 365 -27.16 -30.24 21.24
C ARG A 365 -26.24 -29.80 22.38
N GLU A 366 -25.24 -30.61 22.72
CA GLU A 366 -24.22 -30.26 23.73
C GLU A 366 -23.43 -29.04 23.33
N VAL A 367 -23.05 -28.93 22.05
CA VAL A 367 -22.35 -27.76 21.50
C VAL A 367 -23.23 -26.51 21.61
N THR A 368 -24.54 -26.62 21.38
CA THR A 368 -25.47 -25.50 21.49
C THR A 368 -25.61 -25.06 22.95
N GLU A 369 -25.72 -25.97 23.91
CA GLU A 369 -25.78 -25.63 25.33
C GLU A 369 -24.50 -24.95 25.82
N GLU A 370 -23.33 -25.53 25.49
CA GLU A 370 -22.03 -24.95 25.82
C GLU A 370 -21.85 -23.52 25.21
N PHE A 371 -22.30 -23.33 23.96
CA PHE A 371 -22.24 -22.02 23.29
C PHE A 371 -23.11 -20.98 24.03
N TYR A 372 -24.35 -21.32 24.37
CA TYR A 372 -25.23 -20.41 25.09
C TYR A 372 -24.73 -20.10 26.49
N GLU A 373 -24.12 -21.05 27.19
CA GLU A 373 -23.50 -20.83 28.49
C GLU A 373 -22.29 -19.93 28.38
N ALA A 374 -21.42 -20.16 27.37
CA ALA A 374 -20.22 -19.37 27.14
C ALA A 374 -20.51 -17.92 26.71
N VAL A 375 -21.53 -17.71 25.86
CA VAL A 375 -21.88 -16.39 25.34
C VAL A 375 -22.88 -15.64 26.23
N GLY A 376 -23.84 -16.36 26.80
CA GLY A 376 -24.91 -15.80 27.64
C GLY A 376 -24.57 -15.70 29.14
N GLY A 377 -23.42 -16.25 29.56
CA GLY A 377 -22.95 -16.23 30.95
C GLY A 377 -23.86 -17.05 31.92
N ARG A 378 -24.81 -17.83 31.41
CA ARG A 378 -25.69 -18.71 32.18
C ARG A 378 -26.11 -19.94 31.36
N ALA A 379 -26.43 -21.02 32.06
CA ALA A 379 -27.01 -22.19 31.41
C ALA A 379 -28.43 -21.93 30.85
N LEU A 380 -28.82 -22.63 29.80
CA LEU A 380 -30.18 -22.59 29.28
C LEU A 380 -31.20 -23.00 30.34
N SER A 381 -32.30 -22.26 30.44
CA SER A 381 -33.47 -22.66 31.20
C SER A 381 -34.14 -23.92 30.60
N ALA A 382 -35.02 -24.59 31.36
CA ALA A 382 -35.73 -25.78 30.85
C ALA A 382 -36.53 -25.48 29.57
N GLN A 383 -37.16 -24.30 29.47
CA GLN A 383 -37.95 -23.90 28.31
C GLN A 383 -37.07 -23.58 27.10
N GLU A 384 -35.93 -22.90 27.31
CA GLU A 384 -34.95 -22.59 26.23
C GLU A 384 -34.31 -23.89 25.69
N ARG A 385 -34.03 -24.87 26.56
CA ARG A 385 -33.50 -26.16 26.15
C ARG A 385 -34.53 -26.95 25.33
N GLU A 386 -35.80 -26.96 25.73
CA GLU A 386 -36.88 -27.59 24.99
C GLU A 386 -37.03 -26.99 23.59
N LEU A 387 -37.01 -25.67 23.48
CA LEU A 387 -37.06 -24.96 22.21
C LEU A 387 -35.85 -25.29 21.30
N ALA A 388 -34.64 -25.34 21.85
CA ALA A 388 -33.46 -25.74 21.10
C ALA A 388 -33.54 -27.16 20.58
N LEU A 389 -34.11 -28.11 21.37
CA LEU A 389 -34.32 -29.47 20.94
C LEU A 389 -35.34 -29.60 19.81
N ASP A 390 -36.42 -28.81 19.86
CA ASP A 390 -37.44 -28.79 18.81
C ASP A 390 -36.86 -28.26 17.48
N VAL A 391 -36.07 -27.22 17.53
CA VAL A 391 -35.38 -26.67 16.35
C VAL A 391 -34.44 -27.70 15.72
N TRP A 392 -33.65 -28.40 16.53
CA TRP A 392 -32.76 -29.48 16.06
C TRP A 392 -33.54 -30.66 15.46
N ALA A 393 -34.68 -31.04 16.04
CA ALA A 393 -35.53 -32.07 15.48
C ALA A 393 -36.12 -31.72 14.11
N GLN A 394 -36.52 -30.44 13.93
CA GLN A 394 -37.03 -29.93 12.65
C GLN A 394 -35.94 -29.85 11.56
N LEU A 395 -34.71 -29.50 11.92
CA LEU A 395 -33.58 -29.46 10.96
C LEU A 395 -33.24 -30.88 10.45
N ARG A 396 -33.15 -31.87 11.35
CA ARG A 396 -32.89 -33.25 10.95
C ARG A 396 -34.00 -33.87 10.11
N GLY A 397 -35.25 -33.43 10.30
CA GLY A 397 -36.40 -33.90 9.48
C GLY A 397 -36.36 -33.35 8.04
N LYS A 398 -35.65 -32.25 7.79
CA LYS A 398 -35.49 -31.66 6.45
C LYS A 398 -34.34 -32.27 5.64
N ASP A 399 -33.31 -32.79 6.29
CA ASP A 399 -32.15 -33.42 5.62
C ASP A 399 -32.44 -34.87 5.19
N MET A 400 -33.63 -35.39 5.46
CA MET A 400 -34.06 -36.75 5.07
C MET A 400 -35.19 -36.77 4.00
N GLN A 401 -35.48 -35.65 3.38
CA GLN A 401 -36.34 -35.55 2.18
C GLN A 401 -35.53 -35.01 0.99
#